data_c4f01e0bfede38cd28437f61dc38ead8
#
_entry.id   c4f01e0bfede38cd28437f61dc38ead8
#
_cell.length_a   1.000
_cell.length_b   1.000
_cell.length_c   1.000
_cell.angle_alpha   90.00
_cell.angle_beta   90.00
_cell.angle_gamma   90.00
#
_symmetry.space_group_name_H-M   'P 1'
#
loop_
_entity.id
_entity.type
_entity.pdbx_description
1 polymer ?
#
loop_
_entity_poly.entity_id
_entity_poly.type
_entity_poly.pdbx_seq_one_letter_code
_entity_poly.pdbx_strand_id
1 'polypeptide(L)'
;MRFINDFDWKKTMQYGWRRILRALVRPFAALRLKFRRLSNPNTLVNTVVTDVQAEVKKAVSKKPESLEEYLPVGRYYAAKKLLLALLIAAILLPILYFKFVHPAVTARFLWKTIPVNTAEQYGYTGKVKLTDPETGVILYRGPLADGRITGTGTLYDYAGNILYKGQFENEMYEGRGTLFYGNGNVKYTGEFSQNQYQGKGSLYFEDETLEYEGGFAAGKYSGSGSLYDKDGTLIYEGSFEAGRYSGEGTLYGEKGMILYEGSFVKGLYEGQGTLYRNGKKVYDWNRNTKRISLYSTNRP
;
A
#
# COMPACT_ATOMS: atom_id res chain seq x y z
N MET A 1 16.88 -37.63 -65.65
CA MET A 1 16.52 -36.29 -65.23
C MET A 1 15.06 -35.99 -65.55
N ARG A 2 14.13 -36.37 -64.69
CA ARG A 2 12.71 -35.95 -64.68
C ARG A 2 12.08 -36.64 -63.48
N PHE A 3 11.98 -35.96 -62.33
CA PHE A 3 11.11 -36.32 -61.22
C PHE A 3 11.25 -35.28 -60.08
N ILE A 4 10.91 -34.01 -60.34
CA ILE A 4 10.73 -33.01 -59.29
C ILE A 4 9.73 -31.93 -59.79
N ASN A 5 8.52 -32.30 -60.17
CA ASN A 5 7.58 -31.23 -60.58
C ASN A 5 6.12 -31.42 -60.15
N ASP A 6 5.80 -32.36 -59.26
CA ASP A 6 4.41 -32.53 -58.79
C ASP A 6 4.26 -32.57 -57.28
N PHE A 7 5.06 -31.78 -56.55
CA PHE A 7 4.81 -31.63 -55.13
C PHE A 7 3.98 -30.36 -54.89
N ASP A 8 2.65 -30.55 -54.80
CA ASP A 8 1.68 -29.47 -54.53
C ASP A 8 1.81 -28.96 -53.11
N TRP A 9 2.71 -27.99 -52.93
CA TRP A 9 2.99 -27.32 -51.64
C TRP A 9 1.72 -26.73 -51.00
N LYS A 10 0.73 -26.29 -51.77
CA LYS A 10 -0.49 -25.68 -51.26
C LYS A 10 -1.41 -26.71 -50.59
N LYS A 11 -1.55 -27.88 -51.15
CA LYS A 11 -2.38 -28.96 -50.55
C LYS A 11 -1.71 -29.55 -49.32
N THR A 12 -0.43 -29.79 -49.35
CA THR A 12 0.32 -30.35 -48.23
C THR A 12 0.35 -29.37 -47.03
N MET A 13 0.49 -28.06 -47.25
CA MET A 13 0.38 -27.06 -46.22
C MET A 13 -1.03 -26.96 -45.60
N GLN A 14 -2.10 -26.98 -46.38
CA GLN A 14 -3.47 -26.86 -45.86
C GLN A 14 -3.89 -28.03 -44.95
N TYR A 15 -3.52 -29.26 -45.27
CA TYR A 15 -3.85 -30.44 -44.45
C TYR A 15 -2.92 -30.60 -43.23
N GLY A 16 -1.64 -30.30 -43.37
CA GLY A 16 -0.67 -30.35 -42.28
C GLY A 16 -0.95 -29.28 -41.22
N TRP A 17 -1.19 -28.05 -41.62
CA TRP A 17 -1.46 -26.93 -40.71
C TRP A 17 -2.74 -27.10 -39.87
N ARG A 18 -3.81 -27.63 -40.46
CA ARG A 18 -5.06 -27.88 -39.70
C ARG A 18 -4.92 -28.97 -38.65
N ARG A 19 -4.09 -30.00 -38.88
CA ARG A 19 -3.79 -31.04 -37.88
C ARG A 19 -2.86 -30.51 -36.81
N ILE A 20 -1.84 -29.77 -37.19
CA ILE A 20 -0.89 -29.14 -36.24
C ILE A 20 -1.61 -28.09 -35.39
N LEU A 21 -2.44 -27.19 -35.97
CA LEU A 21 -3.23 -26.22 -35.21
C LEU A 21 -4.21 -26.92 -34.27
N ARG A 22 -4.90 -28.00 -34.65
CA ARG A 22 -5.79 -28.73 -33.74
C ARG A 22 -5.05 -29.43 -32.62
N ALA A 23 -3.87 -29.98 -32.88
CA ALA A 23 -3.02 -30.58 -31.84
C ALA A 23 -2.43 -29.56 -30.87
N LEU A 24 -2.13 -28.34 -31.36
CA LEU A 24 -1.62 -27.24 -30.55
C LEU A 24 -2.71 -26.48 -29.78
N VAL A 25 -3.94 -26.39 -30.34
CA VAL A 25 -5.03 -25.61 -29.69
C VAL A 25 -5.76 -26.41 -28.61
N ARG A 26 -5.82 -27.78 -28.74
CA ARG A 26 -6.47 -28.61 -27.70
C ARG A 26 -5.90 -28.47 -26.29
N PRO A 27 -4.57 -28.50 -26.05
CA PRO A 27 -4.05 -28.26 -24.69
C PRO A 27 -4.31 -26.84 -24.20
N PHE A 28 -4.37 -25.82 -25.08
CA PHE A 28 -4.67 -24.44 -24.72
C PHE A 28 -6.14 -24.20 -24.34
N ALA A 29 -7.08 -24.98 -24.88
CA ALA A 29 -8.49 -24.93 -24.45
C ALA A 29 -8.65 -25.43 -23.00
N ALA A 30 -7.90 -26.46 -22.61
CA ALA A 30 -7.84 -26.95 -21.24
C ALA A 30 -7.12 -25.96 -20.29
N LEU A 31 -6.07 -25.28 -20.79
CA LEU A 31 -5.39 -24.19 -20.06
C LEU A 31 -6.33 -23.00 -19.80
N ARG A 32 -7.15 -22.60 -20.79
CA ARG A 32 -8.10 -21.48 -20.64
C ARG A 32 -9.13 -21.70 -19.53
N LEU A 33 -9.51 -22.94 -19.26
CA LEU A 33 -10.41 -23.30 -18.15
C LEU A 33 -9.69 -23.29 -16.79
N LYS A 34 -8.41 -23.68 -16.74
CA LYS A 34 -7.56 -23.56 -15.54
C LYS A 34 -7.26 -22.10 -15.19
N PHE A 35 -7.00 -21.26 -16.20
CA PHE A 35 -6.75 -19.83 -16.05
C PHE A 35 -7.91 -19.07 -15.38
N ARG A 36 -9.14 -19.52 -15.58
CA ARG A 36 -10.34 -18.89 -14.98
C ARG A 36 -10.49 -19.16 -13.47
N ARG A 37 -9.73 -20.11 -12.90
CA ARG A 37 -9.79 -20.52 -11.49
C ARG A 37 -8.62 -20.04 -10.63
N LEU A 38 -7.58 -19.44 -11.23
CA LEU A 38 -6.37 -19.02 -10.53
C LEU A 38 -6.34 -17.52 -10.35
N SER A 39 -6.63 -17.06 -9.13
CA SER A 39 -6.60 -15.65 -8.76
C SER A 39 -5.21 -15.08 -8.43
N ASN A 40 -4.15 -15.93 -8.42
CA ASN A 40 -2.79 -15.51 -8.06
C ASN A 40 -1.83 -15.59 -9.26
N PRO A 41 -1.28 -14.43 -9.75
CA PRO A 41 -0.42 -14.38 -10.93
C PRO A 41 0.90 -15.16 -10.78
N ASN A 42 1.44 -15.32 -9.57
CA ASN A 42 2.69 -16.07 -9.36
C ASN A 42 2.47 -17.60 -9.52
N THR A 43 1.31 -18.10 -9.12
CA THR A 43 0.91 -19.50 -9.35
C THR A 43 0.66 -19.77 -10.82
N LEU A 44 0.18 -18.77 -11.56
CA LEU A 44 -0.11 -18.83 -12.99
C LEU A 44 1.17 -19.02 -13.82
N VAL A 45 2.20 -18.20 -13.55
CA VAL A 45 3.49 -18.27 -14.26
C VAL A 45 4.16 -19.62 -13.99
N ASN A 46 4.20 -20.07 -12.74
CA ASN A 46 4.81 -21.34 -12.38
C ASN A 46 4.08 -22.54 -12.99
N THR A 47 2.74 -22.52 -13.04
CA THR A 47 1.95 -23.61 -13.64
C THR A 47 2.15 -23.67 -15.15
N VAL A 48 2.18 -22.53 -15.85
CA VAL A 48 2.44 -22.47 -17.28
C VAL A 48 3.86 -22.93 -17.62
N VAL A 49 4.85 -22.50 -16.85
CA VAL A 49 6.25 -22.91 -17.03
C VAL A 49 6.41 -24.41 -16.82
N THR A 50 5.82 -24.98 -15.77
CA THR A 50 5.89 -26.43 -15.49
C THR A 50 5.15 -27.27 -16.55
N ASP A 51 3.98 -26.83 -17.01
CA ASP A 51 3.21 -27.53 -18.03
C ASP A 51 3.93 -27.49 -19.41
N VAL A 52 4.53 -26.33 -19.77
CA VAL A 52 5.36 -26.20 -20.98
C VAL A 52 6.63 -27.05 -20.88
N GLN A 53 7.31 -27.06 -19.72
CA GLN A 53 8.49 -27.90 -19.50
C GLN A 53 8.15 -29.40 -19.61
N ALA A 54 6.99 -29.84 -19.09
CA ALA A 54 6.55 -31.21 -19.16
C ALA A 54 6.23 -31.63 -20.61
N GLU A 55 5.55 -30.80 -21.40
CA GLU A 55 5.26 -31.07 -22.82
C GLU A 55 6.52 -31.03 -23.69
N VAL A 56 7.45 -30.09 -23.44
CA VAL A 56 8.78 -30.07 -24.12
C VAL A 56 9.57 -31.33 -23.77
N LYS A 57 9.62 -31.73 -22.51
CA LYS A 57 10.31 -32.93 -22.04
C LYS A 57 9.71 -34.18 -22.69
N LYS A 58 8.39 -34.26 -22.83
CA LYS A 58 7.69 -35.38 -23.51
C LYS A 58 7.95 -35.41 -25.01
N ALA A 59 8.02 -34.24 -25.66
CA ALA A 59 8.36 -34.11 -27.08
C ALA A 59 9.83 -34.48 -27.37
N VAL A 60 10.72 -34.16 -26.43
CA VAL A 60 12.17 -34.45 -26.56
C VAL A 60 12.53 -35.86 -26.14
N SER A 61 11.73 -36.53 -25.29
CA SER A 61 12.04 -37.86 -24.74
C SER A 61 11.87 -39.02 -25.73
N LYS A 62 11.16 -38.84 -26.82
CA LYS A 62 11.11 -39.83 -27.91
C LYS A 62 12.31 -39.66 -28.82
N LYS A 63 13.27 -40.61 -28.74
CA LYS A 63 14.40 -40.66 -29.66
C LYS A 63 13.87 -40.82 -31.10
N PRO A 64 14.39 -40.01 -32.05
CA PRO A 64 14.06 -40.20 -33.44
C PRO A 64 14.56 -41.57 -33.92
N GLU A 65 13.75 -42.25 -34.67
CA GLU A 65 14.00 -43.64 -35.11
C GLU A 65 14.79 -43.72 -36.42
N SER A 66 14.94 -42.61 -37.17
CA SER A 66 15.68 -42.55 -38.41
C SER A 66 16.50 -41.25 -38.57
N LEU A 67 17.59 -41.30 -39.37
CA LEU A 67 18.41 -40.15 -39.72
C LEU A 67 17.66 -39.06 -40.50
N GLU A 68 16.56 -39.43 -41.17
CA GLU A 68 15.70 -38.47 -41.88
C GLU A 68 14.95 -37.50 -40.97
N GLU A 69 14.84 -37.83 -39.68
CA GLU A 69 14.21 -36.98 -38.69
C GLU A 69 15.16 -35.87 -38.13
N TYR A 70 16.41 -35.85 -38.59
CA TYR A 70 17.41 -34.85 -38.18
C TYR A 70 17.71 -33.87 -39.31
N LEU A 71 18.09 -32.65 -38.89
CA LEU A 71 18.69 -31.64 -39.77
C LEU A 71 20.14 -31.38 -39.35
N PRO A 72 21.08 -31.28 -40.32
CA PRO A 72 22.44 -30.89 -40.02
C PRO A 72 22.46 -29.39 -39.59
N VAL A 73 23.06 -29.10 -38.43
CA VAL A 73 23.24 -27.76 -37.93
C VAL A 73 24.70 -27.60 -37.60
N GLY A 74 25.49 -27.12 -38.56
CA GLY A 74 26.95 -27.04 -38.47
C GLY A 74 27.58 -28.43 -38.33
N ARG A 75 28.26 -28.69 -37.19
CA ARG A 75 28.91 -29.99 -36.89
C ARG A 75 27.96 -30.99 -36.15
N TYR A 76 26.71 -30.60 -35.92
CA TYR A 76 25.77 -31.36 -35.12
C TYR A 76 24.51 -31.68 -35.92
N TYR A 77 23.78 -32.67 -35.46
CA TYR A 77 22.46 -33.05 -35.99
C TYR A 77 21.39 -32.69 -34.95
N ALA A 78 20.42 -31.89 -35.34
CA ALA A 78 19.30 -31.54 -34.48
C ALA A 78 18.00 -32.18 -34.96
N ALA A 79 17.24 -32.75 -34.04
CA ALA A 79 15.95 -33.37 -34.40
C ALA A 79 14.99 -32.32 -34.94
N LYS A 80 14.39 -32.59 -36.12
CA LYS A 80 13.43 -31.69 -36.78
C LYS A 80 12.27 -31.29 -35.85
N LYS A 81 11.78 -32.24 -35.03
CA LYS A 81 10.72 -32.00 -34.03
C LYS A 81 11.15 -31.00 -32.94
N LEU A 82 12.41 -31.09 -32.49
CA LEU A 82 12.97 -30.15 -31.51
C LEU A 82 13.12 -28.75 -32.09
N LEU A 83 13.65 -28.62 -33.31
CA LEU A 83 13.80 -27.34 -34.00
C LEU A 83 12.42 -26.70 -34.26
N LEU A 84 11.41 -27.48 -34.67
CA LEU A 84 10.07 -26.98 -34.83
C LEU A 84 9.45 -26.55 -33.51
N ALA A 85 9.65 -27.29 -32.43
CA ALA A 85 9.17 -26.91 -31.09
C ALA A 85 9.82 -25.63 -30.59
N LEU A 86 11.11 -25.46 -30.79
CA LEU A 86 11.86 -24.24 -30.45
C LEU A 86 11.39 -23.03 -31.28
N LEU A 87 11.14 -23.20 -32.56
CA LEU A 87 10.61 -22.15 -33.44
C LEU A 87 9.22 -21.73 -33.00
N ILE A 88 8.35 -22.67 -32.69
CA ILE A 88 7.00 -22.41 -32.18
C ILE A 88 7.08 -21.70 -30.84
N ALA A 89 7.95 -22.13 -29.92
CA ALA A 89 8.17 -21.48 -28.64
C ALA A 89 8.69 -20.04 -28.80
N ALA A 90 9.65 -19.82 -29.72
CA ALA A 90 10.20 -18.50 -30.01
C ALA A 90 9.15 -17.51 -30.55
N ILE A 91 8.11 -17.98 -31.23
CA ILE A 91 7.01 -17.16 -31.73
C ILE A 91 5.91 -16.99 -30.67
N LEU A 92 5.52 -18.08 -29.99
CA LEU A 92 4.40 -18.06 -29.06
C LEU A 92 4.73 -17.42 -27.72
N LEU A 93 5.94 -17.60 -27.19
CA LEU A 93 6.32 -17.04 -25.88
C LEU A 93 6.27 -15.50 -25.86
N PRO A 94 6.82 -14.76 -26.86
CA PRO A 94 6.64 -13.31 -26.92
C PRO A 94 5.17 -12.90 -27.03
N ILE A 95 4.38 -13.58 -27.86
CA ILE A 95 2.94 -13.26 -28.01
C ILE A 95 2.19 -13.46 -26.69
N LEU A 96 2.44 -14.56 -26.00
CA LEU A 96 1.84 -14.82 -24.67
C LEU A 96 2.31 -13.82 -23.63
N TYR A 97 3.61 -13.48 -23.64
CA TYR A 97 4.16 -12.45 -22.76
C TYR A 97 3.48 -11.10 -22.98
N PHE A 98 3.44 -10.60 -24.22
CA PHE A 98 2.83 -9.29 -24.51
C PHE A 98 1.32 -9.26 -24.32
N LYS A 99 0.61 -10.37 -24.57
CA LYS A 99 -0.84 -10.43 -24.44
C LYS A 99 -1.33 -10.64 -23.00
N PHE A 100 -0.61 -11.41 -22.18
CA PHE A 100 -1.08 -11.81 -20.84
C PHE A 100 -0.19 -11.36 -19.69
N VAL A 101 1.13 -11.38 -19.86
CA VAL A 101 2.07 -11.06 -18.78
C VAL A 101 2.37 -9.56 -18.76
N HIS A 102 2.71 -8.99 -19.90
CA HIS A 102 3.05 -7.57 -20.01
C HIS A 102 1.92 -6.64 -19.52
N PRO A 103 0.64 -6.78 -19.88
CA PRO A 103 -0.42 -5.93 -19.34
C PRO A 103 -0.61 -6.11 -17.83
N ALA A 104 -0.50 -7.34 -17.32
CA ALA A 104 -0.60 -7.59 -15.88
C ALA A 104 0.57 -7.00 -15.09
N VAL A 105 1.78 -7.08 -15.66
CA VAL A 105 3.00 -6.47 -15.08
C VAL A 105 2.92 -4.96 -15.17
N THR A 106 2.57 -4.39 -16.33
CA THR A 106 2.47 -2.94 -16.49
C THR A 106 1.37 -2.34 -15.65
N ALA A 107 0.19 -2.95 -15.59
CA ALA A 107 -0.88 -2.51 -14.69
C ALA A 107 -0.48 -2.58 -13.21
N ARG A 108 0.40 -3.50 -12.81
CA ARG A 108 0.86 -3.67 -11.43
C ARG A 108 2.03 -2.77 -11.06
N PHE A 109 2.92 -2.46 -12.02
CA PHE A 109 4.17 -1.74 -11.77
C PHE A 109 4.21 -0.32 -12.35
N LEU A 110 3.46 -0.03 -13.41
CA LEU A 110 3.40 1.29 -13.97
C LEU A 110 2.23 2.09 -13.39
N TRP A 111 2.58 3.12 -12.66
CA TRP A 111 1.61 4.10 -12.18
C TRP A 111 1.14 4.93 -13.36
N LYS A 112 -0.15 4.92 -13.64
CA LYS A 112 -0.73 5.80 -14.64
C LYS A 112 -0.66 7.23 -14.15
N THR A 113 -0.18 8.17 -14.96
CA THR A 113 -0.18 9.59 -14.64
C THR A 113 -1.45 10.20 -15.23
N ILE A 114 -2.25 10.84 -14.40
CA ILE A 114 -3.53 11.45 -14.77
C ILE A 114 -3.56 12.87 -14.16
N PRO A 115 -3.87 13.92 -14.93
CA PRO A 115 -4.12 15.24 -14.36
C PRO A 115 -5.37 15.23 -13.47
N VAL A 116 -5.32 15.97 -12.36
CA VAL A 116 -6.48 16.09 -11.45
C VAL A 116 -7.65 16.81 -12.14
N ASN A 117 -8.86 16.51 -11.72
CA ASN A 117 -10.11 17.13 -12.19
C ASN A 117 -10.37 16.96 -13.70
N THR A 118 -9.83 15.90 -14.31
CA THR A 118 -10.07 15.56 -15.71
C THR A 118 -11.09 14.46 -15.87
N ALA A 119 -11.74 14.39 -17.04
CA ALA A 119 -12.64 13.28 -17.36
C ALA A 119 -11.95 11.92 -17.30
N GLU A 120 -10.63 11.87 -17.49
CA GLU A 120 -9.83 10.65 -17.38
C GLU A 120 -9.73 10.15 -15.94
N GLN A 121 -9.72 11.04 -14.95
CA GLN A 121 -9.73 10.69 -13.54
C GLN A 121 -11.06 10.06 -13.14
N TYR A 122 -12.18 10.71 -13.57
CA TYR A 122 -13.52 10.23 -13.22
C TYR A 122 -13.80 8.88 -13.87
N GLY A 123 -14.16 7.88 -13.05
CA GLY A 123 -14.38 6.50 -13.48
C GLY A 123 -13.10 5.64 -13.59
N TYR A 124 -11.91 6.19 -13.35
CA TYR A 124 -10.68 5.39 -13.32
C TYR A 124 -10.56 4.59 -12.01
N THR A 125 -10.28 3.29 -12.15
CA THR A 125 -9.97 2.41 -11.03
C THR A 125 -8.60 1.79 -11.22
N GLY A 126 -7.69 2.01 -10.27
CA GLY A 126 -6.31 1.49 -10.33
C GLY A 126 -5.29 2.42 -9.67
N LYS A 127 -4.01 2.10 -9.80
CA LYS A 127 -2.91 2.89 -9.23
C LYS A 127 -2.54 4.06 -10.12
N VAL A 128 -2.48 5.25 -9.53
CA VAL A 128 -2.21 6.50 -10.27
C VAL A 128 -1.20 7.39 -9.56
N LYS A 129 -0.61 8.27 -10.36
CA LYS A 129 -0.03 9.55 -9.95
C LYS A 129 -0.98 10.63 -10.46
N LEU A 130 -1.68 11.31 -9.56
CA LEU A 130 -2.44 12.50 -9.91
C LEU A 130 -1.49 13.68 -9.95
N THR A 131 -1.56 14.44 -11.03
CA THR A 131 -0.70 15.60 -11.24
C THR A 131 -1.53 16.87 -11.42
N ASP A 132 -0.97 17.97 -11.03
CA ASP A 132 -1.49 19.28 -11.40
C ASP A 132 -1.45 19.45 -12.93
N PRO A 133 -2.53 19.90 -13.58
CA PRO A 133 -2.60 19.97 -15.03
C PRO A 133 -1.71 21.05 -15.64
N GLU A 134 -1.35 22.10 -14.90
CA GLU A 134 -0.56 23.22 -15.40
C GLU A 134 0.94 23.01 -15.15
N THR A 135 1.31 22.53 -13.94
CA THR A 135 2.70 22.41 -13.53
C THR A 135 3.27 21.00 -13.70
N GLY A 136 2.39 19.98 -13.79
CA GLY A 136 2.77 18.58 -13.82
C GLY A 136 3.26 18.04 -12.47
N VAL A 137 3.20 18.82 -11.39
CA VAL A 137 3.58 18.41 -10.05
C VAL A 137 2.68 17.26 -9.57
N ILE A 138 3.27 16.24 -8.97
CA ILE A 138 2.53 15.12 -8.40
C ILE A 138 1.87 15.58 -7.10
N LEU A 139 0.53 15.54 -7.05
CA LEU A 139 -0.27 15.88 -5.87
C LEU A 139 -0.69 14.64 -5.08
N TYR A 140 -0.85 13.49 -5.75
CA TYR A 140 -1.23 12.25 -5.10
C TYR A 140 -0.59 11.05 -5.78
N ARG A 141 -0.24 10.04 -4.98
CA ARG A 141 0.21 8.74 -5.45
C ARG A 141 -0.45 7.63 -4.65
N GLY A 142 -1.35 6.90 -5.30
CA GLY A 142 -2.12 5.84 -4.63
C GLY A 142 -3.14 5.21 -5.56
N PRO A 143 -4.01 4.34 -5.05
CA PRO A 143 -5.13 3.80 -5.80
C PRO A 143 -6.31 4.78 -5.87
N LEU A 144 -7.05 4.73 -6.98
CA LEU A 144 -8.39 5.30 -7.13
C LEU A 144 -9.41 4.17 -7.26
N ALA A 145 -10.63 4.43 -6.81
CA ALA A 145 -11.83 3.67 -7.16
C ALA A 145 -12.86 4.65 -7.69
N ASP A 146 -13.31 4.44 -8.94
CA ASP A 146 -14.25 5.31 -9.65
C ASP A 146 -13.85 6.80 -9.59
N GLY A 147 -12.55 7.06 -9.81
CA GLY A 147 -11.96 8.40 -9.81
C GLY A 147 -11.67 9.00 -8.43
N ARG A 148 -12.09 8.35 -7.34
CA ARG A 148 -11.90 8.83 -5.97
C ARG A 148 -10.69 8.20 -5.31
N ILE A 149 -9.97 9.00 -4.51
CA ILE A 149 -8.84 8.54 -3.71
C ILE A 149 -9.33 7.53 -2.67
N THR A 150 -8.70 6.34 -2.62
CA THR A 150 -9.01 5.26 -1.69
C THR A 150 -7.76 4.43 -1.35
N GLY A 151 -7.87 3.54 -0.34
CA GLY A 151 -6.78 2.65 0.04
C GLY A 151 -5.54 3.39 0.53
N THR A 152 -4.36 2.79 0.42
CA THR A 152 -3.12 3.39 0.93
C THR A 152 -2.43 4.24 -0.13
N GLY A 153 -2.20 5.52 0.19
CA GLY A 153 -1.60 6.50 -0.73
C GLY A 153 -0.75 7.54 -0.04
N THR A 154 -0.20 8.44 -0.84
CA THR A 154 0.61 9.59 -0.40
C THR A 154 0.08 10.84 -1.07
N LEU A 155 -0.23 11.86 -0.27
CA LEU A 155 -0.63 13.19 -0.71
C LEU A 155 0.57 14.15 -0.60
N TYR A 156 0.71 15.03 -1.57
CA TYR A 156 1.81 16.00 -1.64
C TYR A 156 1.27 17.42 -1.77
N ASP A 157 2.06 18.40 -1.35
CA ASP A 157 1.84 19.80 -1.66
C ASP A 157 2.38 20.17 -3.06
N TYR A 158 2.17 21.42 -3.48
CA TYR A 158 2.68 21.93 -4.76
C TYR A 158 4.21 22.07 -4.79
N ALA A 159 4.89 22.07 -3.66
CA ALA A 159 6.35 22.06 -3.56
C ALA A 159 6.94 20.64 -3.66
N GLY A 160 6.07 19.60 -3.64
CA GLY A 160 6.44 18.20 -3.68
C GLY A 160 6.74 17.59 -2.30
N ASN A 161 6.48 18.33 -1.21
CA ASN A 161 6.60 17.79 0.14
C ASN A 161 5.42 16.87 0.44
N ILE A 162 5.67 15.83 1.24
CA ILE A 162 4.60 14.93 1.68
C ILE A 162 3.74 15.67 2.71
N LEU A 163 2.43 15.72 2.48
CA LEU A 163 1.44 16.19 3.43
C LEU A 163 0.89 15.06 4.29
N TYR A 164 0.55 13.93 3.65
CA TYR A 164 -0.03 12.77 4.32
C TYR A 164 0.40 11.48 3.64
N LYS A 165 0.62 10.45 4.43
CA LYS A 165 0.88 9.09 3.97
C LYS A 165 0.09 8.11 4.83
N GLY A 166 -0.89 7.43 4.23
CA GLY A 166 -1.77 6.56 5.00
C GLY A 166 -2.92 6.03 4.19
N GLN A 167 -3.95 5.62 4.91
CA GLN A 167 -5.18 5.08 4.33
C GLN A 167 -6.16 6.21 4.00
N PHE A 168 -6.90 6.01 2.93
CA PHE A 168 -7.95 6.91 2.46
C PHE A 168 -9.23 6.12 2.24
N GLU A 169 -10.35 6.72 2.54
CA GLU A 169 -11.68 6.26 2.14
C GLU A 169 -12.49 7.47 1.69
N ASN A 170 -13.02 7.41 0.45
CA ASN A 170 -13.78 8.50 -0.14
C ASN A 170 -13.08 9.86 -0.05
N GLU A 171 -11.77 9.92 -0.39
CA GLU A 171 -10.92 11.12 -0.38
C GLU A 171 -10.60 11.68 1.02
N MET A 172 -11.06 11.03 2.10
CA MET A 172 -10.76 11.40 3.48
C MET A 172 -9.66 10.51 4.06
N TYR A 173 -8.88 11.05 4.98
CA TYR A 173 -7.97 10.26 5.79
C TYR A 173 -8.78 9.31 6.67
N GLU A 174 -8.46 8.02 6.60
CA GLU A 174 -9.14 6.96 7.34
C GLU A 174 -8.12 5.93 7.80
N GLY A 175 -8.39 5.23 8.91
CA GLY A 175 -7.49 4.22 9.43
C GLY A 175 -6.11 4.77 9.82
N ARG A 176 -5.04 4.01 9.60
CA ARG A 176 -3.68 4.41 10.02
C ARG A 176 -3.00 5.31 9.00
N GLY A 177 -2.35 6.37 9.51
CA GLY A 177 -1.60 7.30 8.68
C GLY A 177 -0.62 8.18 9.44
N THR A 178 0.17 8.93 8.67
CA THR A 178 1.12 9.93 9.15
C THR A 178 0.85 11.24 8.42
N LEU A 179 0.63 12.30 9.18
CA LEU A 179 0.50 13.67 8.72
C LEU A 179 1.83 14.40 8.95
N PHE A 180 2.21 15.27 8.03
CA PHE A 180 3.48 15.98 8.09
C PHE A 180 3.27 17.49 8.15
N TYR A 181 4.24 18.20 8.70
CA TYR A 181 4.39 19.64 8.59
C TYR A 181 4.97 20.03 7.23
N GLY A 182 4.89 21.31 6.87
CA GLY A 182 5.45 21.82 5.60
C GLY A 182 6.96 21.70 5.49
N ASN A 183 7.69 21.58 6.61
CA ASN A 183 9.13 21.34 6.66
C ASN A 183 9.50 19.85 6.46
N GLY A 184 8.51 18.96 6.36
CA GLY A 184 8.68 17.52 6.18
C GLY A 184 8.74 16.70 7.46
N ASN A 185 8.75 17.34 8.62
CA ASN A 185 8.73 16.68 9.93
C ASN A 185 7.36 16.06 10.22
N VAL A 186 7.33 15.00 11.00
CA VAL A 186 6.08 14.33 11.38
C VAL A 186 5.27 15.24 12.30
N LYS A 187 4.00 15.47 11.96
CA LYS A 187 3.04 16.18 12.82
C LYS A 187 2.23 15.22 13.67
N TYR A 188 1.72 14.15 13.06
CA TYR A 188 0.91 13.16 13.76
C TYR A 188 1.12 11.78 13.12
N THR A 189 1.19 10.77 13.95
CA THR A 189 1.12 9.38 13.51
C THR A 189 0.12 8.63 14.37
N GLY A 190 -0.84 7.94 13.74
CA GLY A 190 -1.90 7.26 14.47
C GLY A 190 -3.08 6.90 13.59
N GLU A 191 -4.23 6.81 14.22
CA GLU A 191 -5.49 6.50 13.55
C GLU A 191 -6.24 7.78 13.16
N PHE A 192 -6.95 7.71 12.04
CA PHE A 192 -7.80 8.77 11.51
C PHE A 192 -9.20 8.25 11.28
N SER A 193 -10.19 9.10 11.43
CA SER A 193 -11.53 8.90 10.89
C SER A 193 -12.07 10.22 10.38
N GLN A 194 -12.52 10.24 9.12
CA GLN A 194 -13.08 11.43 8.44
C GLN A 194 -12.17 12.67 8.58
N ASN A 195 -10.89 12.51 8.27
CA ASN A 195 -9.82 13.54 8.38
C ASN A 195 -9.49 13.99 9.82
N GLN A 196 -10.04 13.36 10.85
CA GLN A 196 -9.79 13.71 12.24
C GLN A 196 -8.92 12.65 12.93
N TYR A 197 -8.08 13.07 13.88
CA TYR A 197 -7.35 12.15 14.73
C TYR A 197 -8.34 11.31 15.55
N GLN A 198 -8.12 9.99 15.56
CA GLN A 198 -8.98 9.03 16.22
C GLN A 198 -8.14 7.91 16.84
N GLY A 199 -8.69 7.19 17.83
CA GLY A 199 -8.01 6.04 18.42
C GLY A 199 -6.68 6.41 19.08
N LYS A 200 -5.66 5.57 18.92
CA LYS A 200 -4.32 5.83 19.50
C LYS A 200 -3.42 6.55 18.50
N GLY A 201 -2.64 7.51 19.01
CA GLY A 201 -1.68 8.24 18.18
C GLY A 201 -0.69 9.06 18.98
N SER A 202 0.30 9.60 18.26
CA SER A 202 1.33 10.50 18.78
C SER A 202 1.31 11.78 17.94
N LEU A 203 1.23 12.92 18.61
CA LEU A 203 1.29 14.26 18.05
C LEU A 203 2.65 14.87 18.40
N TYR A 204 3.24 15.59 17.46
CA TYR A 204 4.55 16.19 17.60
C TYR A 204 4.49 17.67 17.33
N PHE A 205 5.38 18.44 17.96
CA PHE A 205 5.70 19.80 17.58
C PHE A 205 6.47 19.82 16.24
N GLU A 206 6.60 21.00 15.65
CA GLU A 206 7.25 21.16 14.34
C GLU A 206 8.76 20.83 14.35
N ASP A 207 9.39 20.83 15.51
CA ASP A 207 10.78 20.44 15.76
C ASP A 207 10.97 18.92 16.05
N GLU A 208 9.92 18.10 15.84
CA GLU A 208 9.84 16.67 16.12
C GLU A 208 9.80 16.30 17.63
N THR A 209 9.76 17.26 18.54
CA THR A 209 9.52 16.98 19.95
C THR A 209 8.12 16.43 20.15
N LEU A 210 7.97 15.36 20.95
CA LEU A 210 6.67 14.76 21.24
C LEU A 210 5.81 15.76 22.05
N GLU A 211 4.61 16.07 21.55
CA GLU A 211 3.62 16.91 22.23
C GLU A 211 2.64 16.07 23.04
N TYR A 212 2.12 15.01 22.45
CA TYR A 212 1.13 14.14 23.10
C TYR A 212 1.22 12.71 22.57
N GLU A 213 1.10 11.75 23.46
CA GLU A 213 0.91 10.35 23.14
C GLU A 213 -0.27 9.78 23.93
N GLY A 214 -1.27 9.23 23.22
CA GLY A 214 -2.46 8.72 23.90
C GLY A 214 -3.64 8.51 22.95
N GLY A 215 -4.83 8.59 23.54
CA GLY A 215 -6.10 8.46 22.83
C GLY A 215 -6.59 9.77 22.22
N PHE A 216 -7.27 9.65 21.09
CA PHE A 216 -7.93 10.75 20.39
C PHE A 216 -9.38 10.40 20.09
N ALA A 217 -10.27 11.39 20.16
CA ALA A 217 -11.64 11.31 19.68
C ALA A 217 -12.02 12.63 19.01
N ALA A 218 -12.44 12.56 17.74
CA ALA A 218 -12.82 13.71 16.92
C ALA A 218 -11.77 14.84 16.97
N GLY A 219 -10.48 14.49 16.81
CA GLY A 219 -9.35 15.40 16.78
C GLY A 219 -8.92 15.95 18.15
N LYS A 220 -9.50 15.49 19.24
CA LYS A 220 -9.18 15.96 20.61
C LYS A 220 -8.60 14.83 21.45
N TYR A 221 -7.73 15.17 22.41
CA TYR A 221 -7.24 14.21 23.39
C TYR A 221 -8.39 13.55 24.15
N SER A 222 -8.35 12.23 24.30
CA SER A 222 -9.41 11.44 24.91
C SER A 222 -8.84 10.14 25.49
N GLY A 223 -9.40 9.66 26.60
CA GLY A 223 -8.87 8.48 27.28
C GLY A 223 -7.53 8.76 27.94
N SER A 224 -6.71 7.75 28.14
CA SER A 224 -5.40 7.89 28.78
C SER A 224 -4.35 8.44 27.82
N GLY A 225 -3.46 9.30 28.33
CA GLY A 225 -2.36 9.86 27.55
C GLY A 225 -1.38 10.67 28.38
N SER A 226 -0.26 11.03 27.74
CA SER A 226 0.82 11.83 28.28
C SER A 226 1.03 13.08 27.42
N LEU A 227 1.09 14.25 28.04
CA LEU A 227 1.27 15.54 27.42
C LEU A 227 2.62 16.12 27.80
N TYR A 228 3.35 16.66 26.83
CA TYR A 228 4.68 17.21 26.99
C TYR A 228 4.74 18.65 26.51
N ASP A 229 5.68 19.43 27.04
CA ASP A 229 6.01 20.76 26.52
C ASP A 229 7.02 20.67 25.36
N LYS A 230 7.37 21.83 24.78
CA LYS A 230 8.34 21.95 23.68
C LYS A 230 9.75 21.50 24.04
N ASP A 231 10.08 21.51 25.34
CA ASP A 231 11.39 21.07 25.84
C ASP A 231 11.41 19.54 26.07
N GLY A 232 10.29 18.85 25.78
CA GLY A 232 10.11 17.41 25.99
C GLY A 232 9.84 17.05 27.46
N THR A 233 9.54 18.02 28.31
CA THR A 233 9.22 17.77 29.72
C THR A 233 7.77 17.30 29.84
N LEU A 234 7.53 16.25 30.60
CA LEU A 234 6.19 15.73 30.87
C LEU A 234 5.40 16.77 31.69
N ILE A 235 4.25 17.20 31.17
CA ILE A 235 3.34 18.18 31.82
C ILE A 235 2.24 17.44 32.57
N TYR A 236 1.67 16.41 31.94
CA TYR A 236 0.53 15.70 32.51
C TYR A 236 0.53 14.25 32.00
N GLU A 237 0.20 13.35 32.90
CA GLU A 237 -0.08 11.96 32.60
C GLU A 237 -1.38 11.56 33.29
N GLY A 238 -2.37 11.06 32.51
CA GLY A 238 -3.67 10.71 33.06
C GLY A 238 -4.74 10.62 32.01
N SER A 239 -5.99 10.79 32.45
CA SER A 239 -7.14 10.73 31.57
C SER A 239 -7.50 12.08 30.97
N PHE A 240 -8.02 12.05 29.73
CA PHE A 240 -8.49 13.21 28.98
C PHE A 240 -9.95 13.02 28.54
N GLU A 241 -10.70 14.10 28.52
CA GLU A 241 -12.04 14.18 27.93
C GLU A 241 -12.19 15.47 27.14
N ALA A 242 -12.47 15.34 25.83
CA ALA A 242 -12.62 16.47 24.90
C ALA A 242 -11.45 17.49 24.96
N GLY A 243 -10.21 16.98 25.08
CA GLY A 243 -8.97 17.77 25.14
C GLY A 243 -8.64 18.38 26.50
N ARG A 244 -9.37 18.00 27.58
CA ARG A 244 -9.12 18.51 28.93
C ARG A 244 -8.79 17.37 29.88
N TYR A 245 -8.00 17.65 30.92
CA TYR A 245 -7.73 16.70 31.99
C TYR A 245 -9.04 16.27 32.64
N SER A 246 -9.20 14.97 32.85
CA SER A 246 -10.41 14.34 33.39
C SER A 246 -10.03 13.06 34.12
N GLY A 247 -10.84 12.63 35.09
CA GLY A 247 -10.53 11.44 35.89
C GLY A 247 -9.22 11.56 36.66
N GLU A 248 -8.56 10.45 36.89
CA GLU A 248 -7.28 10.42 37.62
C GLU A 248 -6.11 10.83 36.75
N GLY A 249 -5.15 11.59 37.32
CA GLY A 249 -3.94 12.00 36.63
C GLY A 249 -2.93 12.70 37.53
N THR A 250 -1.73 12.90 36.98
CA THR A 250 -0.61 13.58 37.63
C THR A 250 -0.20 14.75 36.77
N LEU A 251 -0.17 15.93 37.40
CA LEU A 251 0.32 17.17 36.80
C LEU A 251 1.74 17.41 37.29
N TYR A 252 2.61 17.72 36.36
CA TYR A 252 4.02 17.98 36.59
C TYR A 252 4.34 19.47 36.38
N GLY A 253 5.31 19.97 37.07
CA GLY A 253 5.88 21.30 36.92
C GLY A 253 7.29 21.24 36.36
N GLU A 254 8.01 22.34 36.55
CA GLU A 254 9.40 22.46 36.14
C GLU A 254 10.25 21.30 36.65
N LYS A 255 11.17 20.79 35.79
CA LYS A 255 12.09 19.69 36.09
C LYS A 255 11.40 18.37 36.43
N GLY A 256 10.15 18.16 35.98
CA GLY A 256 9.41 16.93 36.19
C GLY A 256 8.96 16.72 37.66
N MET A 257 8.92 17.76 38.47
CA MET A 257 8.42 17.64 39.85
C MET A 257 6.89 17.56 39.84
N ILE A 258 6.33 16.60 40.59
CA ILE A 258 4.88 16.49 40.73
C ILE A 258 4.35 17.76 41.40
N LEU A 259 3.33 18.39 40.80
CA LEU A 259 2.55 19.51 41.34
C LEU A 259 1.25 19.02 41.95
N TYR A 260 0.56 18.12 41.29
CA TYR A 260 -0.71 17.57 41.76
C TYR A 260 -0.87 16.13 41.26
N GLU A 261 -1.39 15.30 42.12
CA GLU A 261 -1.79 13.92 41.82
C GLU A 261 -3.20 13.70 42.38
N GLY A 262 -4.14 13.31 41.50
CA GLY A 262 -5.53 13.10 41.91
C GLY A 262 -6.54 13.29 40.78
N SER A 263 -7.79 13.54 41.16
CA SER A 263 -8.91 13.61 40.25
C SER A 263 -9.05 14.99 39.60
N PHE A 264 -9.42 14.96 38.30
CA PHE A 264 -9.68 16.14 37.47
C PHE A 264 -11.10 16.07 36.87
N VAL A 265 -11.74 17.23 36.77
CA VAL A 265 -13.00 17.40 36.00
C VAL A 265 -12.87 18.66 35.15
N LYS A 266 -12.94 18.52 33.83
CA LYS A 266 -12.84 19.62 32.86
C LYS A 266 -11.59 20.47 33.01
N GLY A 267 -10.46 19.87 33.37
CA GLY A 267 -9.15 20.55 33.59
C GLY A 267 -8.97 21.18 34.97
N LEU A 268 -9.91 21.00 35.88
CA LEU A 268 -9.85 21.53 37.25
C LEU A 268 -9.64 20.38 38.24
N TYR A 269 -8.91 20.67 39.33
CA TYR A 269 -8.79 19.73 40.46
C TYR A 269 -10.16 19.51 41.09
N GLU A 270 -10.61 18.28 41.19
CA GLU A 270 -11.90 17.93 41.78
C GLU A 270 -11.82 16.56 42.45
N GLY A 271 -12.44 16.45 43.62
CA GLY A 271 -12.49 15.16 44.34
C GLY A 271 -11.29 14.94 45.25
N GLN A 272 -10.63 13.78 45.13
CA GLN A 272 -9.46 13.46 45.97
C GLN A 272 -8.17 13.77 45.22
N GLY A 273 -7.17 14.28 45.94
CA GLY A 273 -5.87 14.56 45.38
C GLY A 273 -4.88 15.19 46.37
N THR A 274 -3.64 15.17 45.96
CA THR A 274 -2.52 15.70 46.77
C THR A 274 -1.82 16.82 45.99
N LEU A 275 -1.66 17.96 46.61
CA LEU A 275 -0.88 19.07 46.09
C LEU A 275 0.54 19.05 46.66
N TYR A 276 1.51 19.30 45.78
CA TYR A 276 2.94 19.33 46.14
C TYR A 276 3.54 20.71 45.86
N ARG A 277 4.52 21.13 46.65
CA ARG A 277 5.34 22.31 46.43
C ARG A 277 6.80 21.97 46.75
N ASN A 278 7.66 22.15 45.76
CA ASN A 278 9.08 21.80 45.88
C ASN A 278 9.28 20.31 46.28
N GLY A 279 8.50 19.43 45.72
CA GLY A 279 8.54 17.99 45.99
C GLY A 279 8.00 17.58 47.37
N LYS A 280 7.50 18.53 48.16
CA LYS A 280 6.90 18.25 49.47
C LYS A 280 5.38 18.34 49.40
N LYS A 281 4.70 17.37 49.97
CA LYS A 281 3.26 17.39 50.14
C LYS A 281 2.85 18.57 51.00
N VAL A 282 1.98 19.41 50.47
CA VAL A 282 1.50 20.62 51.19
C VAL A 282 0.02 20.54 51.51
N TYR A 283 -0.75 19.75 50.78
CA TYR A 283 -2.18 19.63 51.01
C TYR A 283 -2.74 18.31 50.48
N ASP A 284 -3.65 17.70 51.25
CA ASP A 284 -4.46 16.56 50.84
C ASP A 284 -5.90 17.01 50.67
N TRP A 285 -6.42 16.77 49.47
CA TRP A 285 -7.81 16.95 49.15
C TRP A 285 -8.61 15.70 49.45
N ASN A 286 -9.63 15.83 50.30
CA ASN A 286 -10.59 14.76 50.48
C ASN A 286 -12.01 15.24 50.07
N ARG A 287 -12.98 14.33 50.00
CA ARG A 287 -14.35 14.54 49.44
C ARG A 287 -15.10 15.74 50.03
N ASN A 288 -14.64 16.37 51.10
CA ASN A 288 -15.34 17.43 51.83
C ASN A 288 -14.83 18.85 51.53
N THR A 289 -13.83 19.02 50.67
CA THR A 289 -13.29 20.34 50.33
C THR A 289 -13.89 20.85 49.03
N LYS A 290 -14.51 22.05 49.08
CA LYS A 290 -15.08 22.75 47.93
C LYS A 290 -13.99 23.10 46.92
N ARG A 291 -14.37 23.15 45.62
CA ARG A 291 -13.56 23.53 44.47
C ARG A 291 -12.62 24.68 44.78
N ILE A 292 -11.33 24.54 44.59
CA ILE A 292 -10.41 25.64 44.43
C ILE A 292 -10.05 25.72 42.95
N SER A 293 -10.53 26.75 42.28
CA SER A 293 -10.07 27.14 40.94
C SER A 293 -8.68 27.73 41.09
N LEU A 294 -7.65 26.93 40.92
CA LEU A 294 -6.33 27.48 40.62
C LEU A 294 -6.29 27.72 39.11
N TYR A 295 -6.09 28.99 38.76
CA TYR A 295 -6.00 29.50 37.41
C TYR A 295 -5.25 28.55 36.49
N SER A 296 -5.92 28.17 35.39
CA SER A 296 -5.24 27.74 34.19
C SER A 296 -4.08 28.70 33.92
N THR A 297 -2.86 28.27 34.09
CA THR A 297 -1.74 28.92 33.44
C THR A 297 -1.91 28.66 31.94
N ASN A 298 -2.64 29.57 31.26
CA ASN A 298 -2.43 29.82 29.87
C ASN A 298 -0.96 30.22 29.73
N ARG A 299 -0.09 29.28 29.34
CA ARG A 299 1.16 29.62 28.68
C ARG A 299 0.87 29.57 27.16
N PRO A 300 1.32 30.60 26.42
CA PRO A 300 1.12 30.79 25.01
C PRO A 300 1.71 29.67 24.18
#